data_d0cffc9b2c40fbd8635020db1335665f
#
_entry.id   d0cffc9b2c40fbd8635020db1335665f
#
_cell.length_a   1.000
_cell.length_b   1.000
_cell.length_c   1.000
_cell.angle_alpha   90.00
_cell.angle_beta   90.00
_cell.angle_gamma   90.00
#
_symmetry.space_group_name_H-M   'P 1'
#
loop_
_entity.id
_entity.type
_entity.pdbx_description
1 polymer ?
#
loop_
_entity_poly.entity_id
_entity_poly.type
_entity_poly.pdbx_seq_one_letter_code
_entity_poly.pdbx_strand_id
1 'polypeptide(L)'
;MTMRRVKLLCSALMLLASHGALAVSYPLPPEGSRLVGSAFTIAVPENNTQPLESFAAQYGQGLSNMLEANPEVDVYLPRSGSTLTIPQQLILPDTVREGIVINVAEMRLYYYPPLGNSVEVLPIGIGQAGRETPRNWVTAVERKQEGPTWVPTANTRREYAKEGKTLPAMVPPGPDNPMGLYAIYIGRLYAIHGTNANFGIGLRVSQGCI
;
A
#
# COMPACT_ATOMS: atom_id res chain seq x y z
N MET A 1 -5.44 0.32 63.19
CA MET A 1 -4.89 -0.62 62.18
C MET A 1 -5.55 -0.30 60.84
N THR A 2 -4.89 0.59 60.04
CA THR A 2 -5.48 1.23 58.88
C THR A 2 -4.92 0.56 57.61
N MET A 3 -5.77 -0.20 56.91
CA MET A 3 -5.44 -0.83 55.63
C MET A 3 -5.41 0.21 54.51
N ARG A 4 -4.21 0.50 53.97
CA ARG A 4 -4.00 1.26 52.74
C ARG A 4 -4.39 0.43 51.53
N ARG A 5 -5.45 0.83 50.83
CA ARG A 5 -5.82 0.26 49.51
C ARG A 5 -4.86 0.81 48.46
N VAL A 6 -4.04 -0.05 47.89
CA VAL A 6 -3.23 0.24 46.71
C VAL A 6 -4.13 0.16 45.48
N LYS A 7 -4.35 1.30 44.82
CA LYS A 7 -4.99 1.33 43.51
C LYS A 7 -3.96 0.99 42.45
N LEU A 8 -4.05 -0.20 41.85
CA LEU A 8 -3.34 -0.53 40.62
C LEU A 8 -3.96 0.27 39.46
N LEU A 9 -3.21 1.25 38.95
CA LEU A 9 -3.51 1.85 37.65
C LEU A 9 -3.00 0.89 36.56
N CYS A 10 -3.91 0.16 35.91
CA CYS A 10 -3.61 -0.49 34.63
C CYS A 10 -3.58 0.57 33.56
N SER A 11 -2.37 1.03 33.19
CA SER A 11 -2.17 1.83 31.98
C SER A 11 -2.30 0.90 30.79
N ALA A 12 -3.44 0.97 30.09
CA ALA A 12 -3.62 0.34 28.78
C ALA A 12 -2.72 1.05 27.79
N LEU A 13 -1.61 0.40 27.44
CA LEU A 13 -0.74 0.83 26.36
C LEU A 13 -1.51 0.59 25.04
N MET A 14 -2.14 1.61 24.48
CA MET A 14 -2.65 1.55 23.11
C MET A 14 -1.44 1.49 22.17
N LEU A 15 -1.12 0.28 21.70
CA LEU A 15 -0.27 0.11 20.53
C LEU A 15 -0.99 0.73 19.34
N LEU A 16 -0.53 1.91 18.93
CA LEU A 16 -0.84 2.48 17.61
C LEU A 16 -0.20 1.56 16.57
N ALA A 17 -0.97 0.60 16.07
CA ALA A 17 -0.57 -0.20 14.92
C ALA A 17 -0.50 0.76 13.72
N SER A 18 0.70 1.08 13.28
CA SER A 18 0.93 1.74 12.00
C SER A 18 0.44 0.80 10.90
N HIS A 19 -0.67 1.13 10.27
CA HIS A 19 -1.22 0.39 9.15
C HIS A 19 -0.41 0.74 7.90
N GLY A 20 0.73 0.07 7.73
CA GLY A 20 1.45 0.07 6.46
C GLY A 20 0.88 -1.01 5.54
N ALA A 21 1.00 -0.84 4.23
CA ALA A 21 0.73 -1.91 3.29
C ALA A 21 1.63 -3.10 3.63
N LEU A 22 1.03 -4.26 3.89
CA LEU A 22 1.76 -5.48 4.20
C LEU A 22 2.20 -6.14 2.89
N ALA A 23 3.48 -6.50 2.81
CA ALA A 23 3.96 -7.37 1.75
C ALA A 23 3.45 -8.80 1.97
N VAL A 24 3.07 -9.46 0.89
CA VAL A 24 2.81 -10.90 0.90
C VAL A 24 4.03 -11.60 0.29
N SER A 25 4.65 -12.48 1.06
CA SER A 25 5.80 -13.25 0.63
C SER A 25 5.37 -14.56 -0.03
N TYR A 26 5.89 -14.82 -1.22
CA TYR A 26 5.66 -16.07 -1.96
C TYR A 26 6.97 -16.78 -2.23
N PRO A 27 7.08 -18.10 -2.00
CA PRO A 27 8.21 -18.86 -2.51
C PRO A 27 8.21 -18.78 -4.05
N LEU A 28 9.39 -18.67 -4.65
CA LEU A 28 9.49 -18.70 -6.10
C LEU A 28 9.06 -20.07 -6.63
N PRO A 29 8.24 -20.11 -7.68
CA PRO A 29 7.77 -21.36 -8.26
C PRO A 29 8.92 -22.05 -8.99
N PRO A 30 8.81 -23.36 -9.30
CA PRO A 30 9.77 -24.07 -10.14
C PRO A 30 10.03 -23.37 -11.47
N GLU A 31 11.18 -23.65 -12.07
CA GLU A 31 11.54 -23.12 -13.37
C GLU A 31 10.45 -23.40 -14.42
N GLY A 32 10.15 -22.40 -15.24
CA GLY A 32 9.08 -22.46 -16.25
C GLY A 32 7.67 -22.14 -15.69
N SER A 33 7.48 -22.07 -14.38
CA SER A 33 6.22 -21.64 -13.76
C SER A 33 6.29 -20.19 -13.29
N ARG A 34 5.11 -19.52 -13.34
CA ARG A 34 4.93 -18.16 -12.80
C ARG A 34 3.76 -18.09 -11.81
N LEU A 35 3.03 -19.18 -11.63
CA LEU A 35 1.88 -19.20 -10.73
C LEU A 35 2.35 -19.33 -9.28
N VAL A 36 1.91 -18.42 -8.42
CA VAL A 36 2.20 -18.40 -6.98
C VAL A 36 0.94 -18.16 -6.17
N GLY A 37 0.95 -18.63 -4.92
CA GLY A 37 -0.12 -18.43 -3.96
C GLY A 37 -1.41 -19.17 -4.30
N SER A 38 -2.43 -18.89 -3.53
CA SER A 38 -3.80 -19.40 -3.73
C SER A 38 -4.81 -18.38 -3.23
N ALA A 39 -5.93 -18.26 -3.93
CA ALA A 39 -7.06 -17.48 -3.43
C ALA A 39 -7.75 -18.25 -2.29
N PHE A 40 -8.29 -17.52 -1.33
CA PHE A 40 -9.07 -18.06 -0.23
C PHE A 40 -10.21 -17.12 0.16
N THR A 41 -11.09 -17.56 1.02
CA THR A 41 -12.24 -16.77 1.46
C THR A 41 -12.18 -16.49 2.96
N ILE A 42 -12.73 -15.36 3.35
CA ILE A 42 -12.93 -14.97 4.75
C ILE A 42 -14.40 -14.59 4.97
N ALA A 43 -14.88 -14.74 6.20
CA ALA A 43 -16.18 -14.20 6.58
C ALA A 43 -16.03 -12.75 7.04
N VAL A 44 -16.92 -11.88 6.59
CA VAL A 44 -17.06 -10.52 7.13
C VAL A 44 -17.65 -10.62 8.54
N PRO A 45 -17.06 -9.97 9.56
CA PRO A 45 -17.59 -10.02 10.94
C PRO A 45 -19.06 -9.61 11.03
N GLU A 46 -19.81 -10.23 11.95
CA GLU A 46 -21.26 -9.98 12.12
C GLU A 46 -21.60 -8.51 12.44
N ASN A 47 -20.71 -7.79 13.09
CA ASN A 47 -20.87 -6.36 13.41
C ASN A 47 -19.85 -5.51 12.63
N ASN A 48 -19.70 -5.77 11.34
CA ASN A 48 -18.74 -5.06 10.53
C ASN A 48 -19.02 -3.56 10.46
N THR A 49 -17.99 -2.77 10.71
CA THR A 49 -17.96 -1.31 10.53
C THR A 49 -16.83 -0.87 9.62
N GLN A 50 -16.12 -1.83 9.03
CA GLN A 50 -14.92 -1.58 8.23
C GLN A 50 -15.25 -1.57 6.74
N PRO A 51 -14.67 -0.62 5.97
CA PRO A 51 -14.76 -0.61 4.51
C PRO A 51 -13.90 -1.73 3.90
N LEU A 52 -14.12 -2.03 2.62
CA LEU A 52 -13.36 -3.04 1.88
C LEU A 52 -11.85 -2.78 1.87
N GLU A 53 -11.43 -1.51 1.87
CA GLU A 53 -10.00 -1.14 1.92
C GLU A 53 -9.29 -1.61 3.19
N SER A 54 -10.01 -1.70 4.32
CA SER A 54 -9.45 -2.22 5.57
C SER A 54 -9.13 -3.72 5.46
N PHE A 55 -10.01 -4.49 4.81
CA PHE A 55 -9.76 -5.90 4.51
C PHE A 55 -8.62 -6.03 3.48
N ALA A 56 -8.59 -5.17 2.46
CA ALA A 56 -7.49 -5.14 1.50
C ALA A 56 -6.14 -4.93 2.22
N ALA A 57 -6.04 -3.92 3.07
CA ALA A 57 -4.83 -3.62 3.84
C ALA A 57 -4.41 -4.79 4.74
N GLN A 58 -5.37 -5.41 5.44
CA GLN A 58 -5.12 -6.55 6.34
C GLN A 58 -4.49 -7.75 5.62
N TYR A 59 -4.84 -7.98 4.36
CA TYR A 59 -4.37 -9.12 3.56
C TYR A 59 -3.34 -8.74 2.50
N GLY A 60 -2.78 -7.53 2.55
CA GLY A 60 -1.75 -7.09 1.60
C GLY A 60 -2.26 -7.01 0.16
N GLN A 61 -3.53 -6.61 -0.04
CA GLN A 61 -4.14 -6.46 -1.34
C GLN A 61 -4.41 -4.99 -1.68
N GLY A 62 -4.43 -4.68 -2.98
CA GLY A 62 -4.93 -3.40 -3.47
C GLY A 62 -6.45 -3.38 -3.53
N LEU A 63 -7.06 -2.20 -3.37
CA LEU A 63 -8.53 -2.08 -3.41
C LEU A 63 -9.10 -2.55 -4.74
N SER A 64 -8.48 -2.22 -5.88
CA SER A 64 -8.93 -2.69 -7.20
C SER A 64 -8.92 -4.22 -7.30
N ASN A 65 -7.87 -4.89 -6.79
CA ASN A 65 -7.79 -6.34 -6.82
C ASN A 65 -8.88 -7.00 -5.96
N MET A 66 -9.20 -6.38 -4.80
CA MET A 66 -10.33 -6.83 -3.98
C MET A 66 -11.68 -6.63 -4.66
N LEU A 67 -11.88 -5.54 -5.38
CA LEU A 67 -13.10 -5.27 -6.15
C LEU A 67 -13.29 -6.26 -7.30
N GLU A 68 -12.22 -6.55 -8.05
CA GLU A 68 -12.25 -7.53 -9.12
C GLU A 68 -12.61 -8.94 -8.61
N ALA A 69 -12.11 -9.33 -7.44
CA ALA A 69 -12.40 -10.61 -6.82
C ALA A 69 -13.78 -10.65 -6.15
N ASN A 70 -14.41 -9.51 -5.88
CA ASN A 70 -15.67 -9.36 -5.16
C ASN A 70 -16.57 -8.30 -5.85
N PRO A 71 -17.04 -8.54 -7.07
CA PRO A 71 -17.63 -7.49 -7.91
C PRO A 71 -18.93 -6.87 -7.36
N GLU A 72 -19.65 -7.57 -6.48
CA GLU A 72 -20.92 -7.11 -5.93
C GLU A 72 -20.82 -6.59 -4.48
N VAL A 73 -19.61 -6.46 -3.96
CA VAL A 73 -19.42 -6.02 -2.58
C VAL A 73 -19.68 -4.52 -2.44
N ASP A 74 -20.32 -4.13 -1.33
CA ASP A 74 -20.35 -2.73 -0.92
C ASP A 74 -18.95 -2.32 -0.46
N VAL A 75 -18.34 -1.35 -1.17
CA VAL A 75 -16.97 -0.88 -0.92
C VAL A 75 -16.85 -0.19 0.43
N TYR A 76 -17.88 0.52 0.85
CA TYR A 76 -17.88 1.30 2.07
C TYR A 76 -18.25 0.47 3.30
N LEU A 77 -19.11 -0.53 3.12
CA LEU A 77 -19.57 -1.38 4.22
C LEU A 77 -19.91 -2.79 3.74
N PRO A 78 -18.91 -3.67 3.54
CA PRO A 78 -19.17 -5.07 3.23
C PRO A 78 -20.15 -5.69 4.22
N ARG A 79 -21.17 -6.39 3.70
CA ARG A 79 -22.27 -6.90 4.49
C ARG A 79 -21.80 -7.90 5.57
N SER A 80 -22.17 -7.67 6.81
CA SER A 80 -21.90 -8.58 7.93
C SER A 80 -22.35 -10.01 7.62
N GLY A 81 -21.53 -10.99 7.98
CA GLY A 81 -21.75 -12.42 7.73
C GLY A 81 -21.58 -12.86 6.27
N SER A 82 -21.31 -11.94 5.32
CA SER A 82 -21.01 -12.30 3.95
C SER A 82 -19.57 -12.83 3.81
N THR A 83 -19.26 -13.37 2.64
CA THR A 83 -17.92 -13.89 2.33
C THR A 83 -17.18 -12.96 1.38
N LEU A 84 -15.91 -12.72 1.65
CA LEU A 84 -14.98 -12.04 0.76
C LEU A 84 -13.93 -13.01 0.23
N THR A 85 -13.65 -12.95 -1.06
CA THR A 85 -12.52 -13.63 -1.70
C THR A 85 -11.28 -12.77 -1.59
N ILE A 86 -10.20 -13.35 -1.07
CA ILE A 86 -8.87 -12.71 -0.99
C ILE A 86 -8.02 -13.22 -2.16
N PRO A 87 -7.68 -12.36 -3.15
CA PRO A 87 -7.04 -12.78 -4.38
C PRO A 87 -5.50 -12.90 -4.24
N GLN A 88 -5.04 -13.83 -3.42
CA GLN A 88 -3.61 -14.12 -3.23
C GLN A 88 -3.04 -15.17 -4.18
N GLN A 89 -3.74 -15.50 -5.26
CA GLN A 89 -3.17 -16.27 -6.36
C GLN A 89 -2.82 -15.31 -7.50
N LEU A 90 -1.57 -15.34 -7.96
CA LEU A 90 -1.11 -14.46 -9.02
C LEU A 90 -0.12 -15.15 -9.96
N ILE A 91 0.03 -14.54 -11.14
CA ILE A 91 1.02 -14.93 -12.14
C ILE A 91 2.14 -13.89 -12.08
N LEU A 92 3.35 -14.31 -11.71
CA LEU A 92 4.50 -13.41 -11.66
C LEU A 92 4.77 -12.78 -13.05
N PRO A 93 5.23 -11.52 -13.10
CA PRO A 93 5.61 -10.87 -14.35
C PRO A 93 6.63 -11.70 -15.14
N ASP A 94 6.53 -11.66 -16.46
CA ASP A 94 7.50 -12.29 -17.36
C ASP A 94 8.73 -11.39 -17.55
N THR A 95 9.53 -11.30 -16.50
CA THR A 95 10.70 -10.44 -16.40
C THR A 95 11.83 -11.16 -15.69
N VAL A 96 13.02 -10.57 -15.70
CA VAL A 96 14.11 -11.01 -14.82
C VAL A 96 13.62 -10.89 -13.37
N ARG A 97 13.84 -11.95 -12.59
CA ARG A 97 13.45 -12.03 -11.17
C ARG A 97 14.53 -11.43 -10.29
N GLU A 98 14.76 -10.14 -10.41
CA GLU A 98 15.81 -9.40 -9.71
C GLU A 98 15.35 -7.99 -9.35
N GLY A 99 15.72 -7.53 -8.15
CA GLY A 99 15.43 -6.19 -7.68
C GLY A 99 13.93 -5.90 -7.57
N ILE A 100 13.51 -4.77 -8.10
CA ILE A 100 12.12 -4.30 -8.02
C ILE A 100 11.50 -4.29 -9.42
N VAL A 101 10.38 -4.97 -9.57
CA VAL A 101 9.54 -4.95 -10.77
C VAL A 101 8.19 -4.31 -10.42
N ILE A 102 7.77 -3.30 -11.16
CA ILE A 102 6.49 -2.63 -10.97
C ILE A 102 5.57 -2.97 -12.15
N ASN A 103 4.48 -3.66 -11.86
CA ASN A 103 3.41 -3.90 -12.81
C ASN A 103 2.31 -2.84 -12.60
N VAL A 104 2.35 -1.81 -13.44
CA VAL A 104 1.40 -0.69 -13.37
C VAL A 104 -0.03 -1.13 -13.67
N ALA A 105 -0.23 -2.12 -14.55
CA ALA A 105 -1.56 -2.62 -14.90
C ALA A 105 -2.24 -3.35 -13.73
N GLU A 106 -1.47 -4.12 -12.97
CA GLU A 106 -1.95 -4.86 -11.81
C GLU A 106 -1.91 -4.03 -10.51
N MET A 107 -1.26 -2.86 -10.54
CA MET A 107 -0.98 -2.03 -9.36
C MET A 107 -0.27 -2.84 -8.27
N ARG A 108 0.79 -3.56 -8.68
CA ARG A 108 1.64 -4.38 -7.81
C ARG A 108 3.11 -4.09 -8.01
N LEU A 109 3.83 -4.09 -6.90
CA LEU A 109 5.29 -4.08 -6.85
C LEU A 109 5.76 -5.47 -6.41
N TYR A 110 6.72 -6.02 -7.13
CA TYR A 110 7.37 -7.29 -6.87
C TYR A 110 8.82 -7.01 -6.49
N TYR A 111 9.23 -7.41 -5.32
CA TYR A 111 10.61 -7.31 -4.88
C TYR A 111 11.22 -8.70 -4.77
N TYR A 112 12.31 -8.91 -5.49
CA TYR A 112 13.08 -10.15 -5.49
C TYR A 112 14.36 -9.93 -4.67
N PRO A 113 14.43 -10.44 -3.41
CA PRO A 113 15.62 -10.30 -2.58
C PRO A 113 16.85 -10.99 -3.21
N PRO A 114 18.05 -10.38 -3.14
CA PRO A 114 19.25 -10.91 -3.82
C PRO A 114 19.67 -12.31 -3.41
N LEU A 115 19.37 -12.73 -2.19
CA LEU A 115 19.76 -14.03 -1.62
C LEU A 115 18.54 -14.89 -1.25
N GLY A 116 17.36 -14.51 -1.70
CA GLY A 116 16.12 -15.19 -1.34
C GLY A 116 15.59 -16.11 -2.44
N ASN A 117 14.82 -17.12 -2.04
CA ASN A 117 14.01 -17.93 -2.95
C ASN A 117 12.53 -17.53 -2.82
N SER A 118 12.29 -16.23 -2.69
CA SER A 118 10.96 -15.65 -2.54
C SER A 118 10.80 -14.37 -3.36
N VAL A 119 9.56 -13.97 -3.52
CA VAL A 119 9.18 -12.65 -4.00
C VAL A 119 8.24 -12.01 -2.99
N GLU A 120 8.54 -10.75 -2.65
CA GLU A 120 7.68 -9.92 -1.81
C GLU A 120 6.77 -9.11 -2.72
N VAL A 121 5.47 -9.25 -2.56
CA VAL A 121 4.48 -8.56 -3.38
C VAL A 121 3.73 -7.54 -2.54
N LEU A 122 3.75 -6.30 -3.00
CA LEU A 122 3.06 -5.18 -2.35
C LEU A 122 2.03 -4.58 -3.30
N PRO A 123 0.82 -4.28 -2.83
CA PRO A 123 -0.09 -3.43 -3.57
C PRO A 123 0.44 -1.99 -3.60
N ILE A 124 0.25 -1.30 -4.70
CA ILE A 124 0.72 0.07 -4.89
C ILE A 124 -0.40 0.98 -5.42
N GLY A 125 -0.34 2.25 -5.04
CA GLY A 125 -1.02 3.32 -5.78
C GLY A 125 -0.15 3.79 -6.93
N ILE A 126 -0.77 4.28 -7.99
CA ILE A 126 -0.08 4.78 -9.18
C ILE A 126 -0.62 6.15 -9.62
N GLY A 127 0.04 6.75 -10.58
CA GLY A 127 -0.36 8.05 -11.12
C GLY A 127 -1.78 8.06 -11.68
N GLN A 128 -2.53 9.11 -11.34
CA GLN A 128 -3.86 9.38 -11.91
C GLN A 128 -3.77 9.69 -13.41
N ALA A 129 -4.92 9.76 -14.07
CA ALA A 129 -4.99 10.15 -15.48
C ALA A 129 -4.36 11.54 -15.69
N GLY A 130 -3.49 11.66 -16.70
CA GLY A 130 -2.71 12.86 -16.97
C GLY A 130 -1.47 13.07 -16.08
N ARG A 131 -1.20 12.11 -15.18
CA ARG A 131 -0.04 12.05 -14.28
C ARG A 131 0.49 10.63 -14.18
N GLU A 132 0.58 9.95 -15.30
CA GLU A 132 0.89 8.54 -15.36
C GLU A 132 2.24 8.21 -14.74
N THR A 133 2.27 7.13 -13.97
CA THR A 133 3.52 6.45 -13.61
C THR A 133 4.19 5.96 -14.89
N PRO A 134 5.51 6.19 -15.07
CA PRO A 134 6.22 5.78 -16.28
C PRO A 134 6.05 4.29 -16.60
N ARG A 135 5.91 3.98 -17.87
CA ARG A 135 5.86 2.60 -18.39
C ARG A 135 7.14 2.27 -19.16
N ASN A 136 7.48 1.00 -19.23
CA ASN A 136 8.64 0.51 -19.98
C ASN A 136 9.92 1.27 -19.63
N TRP A 137 10.11 1.53 -18.34
CA TRP A 137 11.23 2.29 -17.83
C TRP A 137 12.11 1.41 -16.93
N VAL A 138 13.36 1.31 -17.28
CA VAL A 138 14.40 0.67 -16.46
C VAL A 138 15.19 1.78 -15.77
N THR A 139 15.36 1.67 -14.46
CA THR A 139 16.08 2.64 -13.65
C THR A 139 16.78 1.95 -12.49
N ALA A 140 17.43 2.72 -11.65
CA ALA A 140 18.08 2.23 -10.43
C ALA A 140 17.63 3.04 -9.22
N VAL A 141 17.77 2.44 -8.04
CA VAL A 141 17.61 3.16 -6.78
C VAL A 141 18.77 4.14 -6.61
N GLU A 142 18.47 5.43 -6.66
CA GLU A 142 19.47 6.49 -6.47
C GLU A 142 19.70 6.80 -4.98
N ARG A 143 18.63 6.79 -4.19
CA ARG A 143 18.68 7.15 -2.77
C ARG A 143 17.51 6.53 -2.02
N LYS A 144 17.76 6.14 -0.77
CA LYS A 144 16.73 5.74 0.21
C LYS A 144 16.70 6.79 1.32
N GLN A 145 15.53 7.06 1.85
CA GLN A 145 15.35 8.03 2.93
C GLN A 145 14.29 7.55 3.91
N GLU A 146 14.67 7.51 5.18
CA GLU A 146 13.75 7.43 6.30
C GLU A 146 13.28 8.85 6.65
N GLY A 147 12.00 9.00 7.01
CA GLY A 147 11.40 10.29 7.31
C GLY A 147 11.57 11.31 6.18
N PRO A 148 11.03 11.06 4.97
CA PRO A 148 11.14 12.02 3.88
C PRO A 148 10.34 13.29 4.20
N THR A 149 10.84 14.44 3.77
CA THR A 149 10.07 15.69 3.75
C THR A 149 9.31 15.76 2.44
N TRP A 150 8.00 15.97 2.48
CA TRP A 150 7.23 16.19 1.27
C TRP A 150 7.27 17.66 0.84
N VAL A 151 7.72 17.92 -0.37
CA VAL A 151 7.71 19.25 -1.00
C VAL A 151 6.78 19.16 -2.23
N PRO A 152 5.56 19.73 -2.14
CA PRO A 152 4.65 19.73 -3.29
C PRO A 152 5.27 20.44 -4.49
N THR A 153 5.21 19.82 -5.67
CA THR A 153 5.70 20.43 -6.90
C THR A 153 4.83 21.65 -7.28
N ALA A 154 5.36 22.54 -8.10
CA ALA A 154 4.59 23.68 -8.64
C ALA A 154 3.30 23.20 -9.33
N ASN A 155 3.36 22.06 -9.96
CA ASN A 155 2.23 21.44 -10.64
C ASN A 155 1.18 20.95 -9.64
N THR A 156 1.61 20.20 -8.60
CA THR A 156 0.73 19.76 -7.50
C THR A 156 0.01 20.96 -6.87
N ARG A 157 0.74 22.05 -6.59
CA ARG A 157 0.15 23.28 -6.04
C ARG A 157 -0.92 23.87 -6.95
N ARG A 158 -0.68 23.91 -8.27
CA ARG A 158 -1.66 24.43 -9.23
C ARG A 158 -2.95 23.61 -9.26
N GLU A 159 -2.83 22.29 -9.20
CA GLU A 159 -4.01 21.41 -9.18
C GLU A 159 -4.85 21.62 -7.91
N TYR A 160 -4.20 21.64 -6.75
CA TYR A 160 -4.91 21.91 -5.49
C TYR A 160 -5.54 23.31 -5.45
N ALA A 161 -4.87 24.30 -6.04
CA ALA A 161 -5.42 25.64 -6.14
C ALA A 161 -6.71 25.73 -6.99
N LYS A 162 -6.85 24.88 -8.03
CA LYS A 162 -8.10 24.77 -8.81
C LYS A 162 -9.28 24.28 -7.96
N GLU A 163 -8.98 23.49 -6.91
CA GLU A 163 -9.96 23.01 -5.93
C GLU A 163 -10.15 23.96 -4.74
N GLY A 164 -9.56 25.17 -4.81
CA GLY A 164 -9.61 26.15 -3.72
C GLY A 164 -8.73 25.79 -2.51
N LYS A 165 -7.82 24.83 -2.66
CA LYS A 165 -6.94 24.36 -1.58
C LYS A 165 -5.54 24.97 -1.69
N THR A 166 -4.97 25.40 -0.58
CA THR A 166 -3.58 25.87 -0.49
C THR A 166 -2.73 24.84 0.21
N LEU A 167 -1.67 24.38 -0.46
CA LEU A 167 -0.72 23.45 0.14
C LEU A 167 0.41 24.20 0.87
N PRO A 168 0.91 23.64 1.99
CA PRO A 168 2.07 24.20 2.69
C PRO A 168 3.33 24.16 1.80
N ALA A 169 4.32 24.95 2.15
CA ALA A 169 5.61 24.95 1.44
C ALA A 169 6.28 23.58 1.48
N MET A 170 6.20 22.91 2.63
CA MET A 170 6.67 21.54 2.85
C MET A 170 5.86 20.91 3.99
N VAL A 171 5.85 19.58 4.04
CA VAL A 171 5.38 18.79 5.17
C VAL A 171 6.57 18.00 5.72
N PRO A 172 6.99 18.22 6.97
CA PRO A 172 8.08 17.47 7.57
C PRO A 172 7.70 15.99 7.80
N PRO A 173 8.66 15.13 8.15
CA PRO A 173 8.36 13.76 8.59
C PRO A 173 7.33 13.74 9.71
N GLY A 174 6.38 12.83 9.65
CA GLY A 174 5.33 12.69 10.65
C GLY A 174 4.05 12.07 10.10
N PRO A 175 3.01 11.92 10.94
CA PRO A 175 1.78 11.23 10.57
C PRO A 175 0.98 11.95 9.46
N ASP A 176 1.17 13.26 9.32
CA ASP A 176 0.48 14.06 8.28
C ASP A 176 1.24 14.09 6.95
N ASN A 177 2.40 13.42 6.87
CA ASN A 177 3.20 13.43 5.66
C ASN A 177 2.68 12.40 4.64
N PRO A 178 2.24 12.82 3.45
CA PRO A 178 1.69 11.91 2.44
C PRO A 178 2.72 10.94 1.85
N MET A 179 4.03 11.15 2.07
CA MET A 179 5.07 10.21 1.66
C MET A 179 5.29 9.07 2.67
N GLY A 180 4.59 9.07 3.81
CA GLY A 180 4.75 8.05 4.83
C GLY A 180 6.15 8.05 5.47
N LEU A 181 6.59 6.87 5.94
CA LEU A 181 7.81 6.72 6.73
C LEU A 181 9.09 6.62 5.89
N TYR A 182 9.01 6.11 4.67
CA TYR A 182 10.16 5.81 3.82
C TYR A 182 9.92 6.21 2.38
N ALA A 183 10.99 6.63 1.69
CA ALA A 183 11.00 6.88 0.26
C ALA A 183 12.24 6.28 -0.40
N ILE A 184 12.05 5.71 -1.58
CA ILE A 184 13.09 5.19 -2.47
C ILE A 184 13.03 6.03 -3.75
N TYR A 185 14.04 6.85 -3.99
CA TYR A 185 14.12 7.70 -5.17
C TYR A 185 14.73 6.92 -6.33
N ILE A 186 14.08 6.96 -7.48
CA ILE A 186 14.39 6.14 -8.65
C ILE A 186 14.69 6.96 -9.91
N GLY A 187 14.98 8.24 -9.75
CA GLY A 187 15.31 9.15 -10.83
C GLY A 187 14.11 9.92 -11.39
N ARG A 188 14.40 10.94 -12.19
CA ARG A 188 13.42 11.79 -12.87
C ARG A 188 12.32 12.36 -11.94
N LEU A 189 12.66 12.62 -10.68
CA LEU A 189 11.75 13.07 -9.63
C LEU A 189 10.68 12.06 -9.20
N TYR A 190 10.79 10.79 -9.61
CA TYR A 190 9.91 9.73 -9.15
C TYR A 190 10.44 9.06 -7.89
N ALA A 191 9.52 8.64 -7.05
CA ALA A 191 9.83 7.86 -5.86
C ALA A 191 8.79 6.74 -5.66
N ILE A 192 9.26 5.65 -5.06
CA ILE A 192 8.43 4.65 -4.40
C ILE A 192 8.42 5.07 -2.93
N HIS A 193 7.25 5.31 -2.36
CA HIS A 193 7.17 5.83 -1.00
C HIS A 193 5.96 5.29 -0.24
N GLY A 194 6.00 5.40 1.08
CA GLY A 194 4.87 5.06 1.92
C GLY A 194 3.67 5.99 1.73
N THR A 195 2.70 5.83 2.58
CA THR A 195 1.52 6.71 2.64
C THR A 195 1.10 6.90 4.08
N ASN A 196 0.38 7.98 4.36
CA ASN A 196 -0.27 8.22 5.65
C ASN A 196 -1.75 7.80 5.65
N ALA A 197 -2.24 7.20 4.56
CA ALA A 197 -3.61 6.73 4.42
C ALA A 197 -3.66 5.43 3.60
N ASN A 198 -4.53 4.51 3.99
CA ASN A 198 -4.74 3.27 3.24
C ASN A 198 -5.48 3.53 1.92
N PHE A 199 -6.33 4.56 1.89
CA PHE A 199 -7.00 5.00 0.66
C PHE A 199 -5.97 5.39 -0.40
N GLY A 200 -6.08 4.80 -1.57
CA GLY A 200 -5.15 5.02 -2.67
C GLY A 200 -4.28 3.81 -3.02
N ILE A 201 -4.09 2.86 -2.07
CA ILE A 201 -3.41 1.59 -2.34
C ILE A 201 -4.28 0.73 -3.27
N GLY A 202 -3.74 0.42 -4.45
CA GLY A 202 -4.48 -0.26 -5.51
C GLY A 202 -5.38 0.68 -6.32
N LEU A 203 -5.11 1.99 -6.34
CA LEU A 203 -5.85 2.99 -7.11
C LEU A 203 -4.92 3.92 -7.90
N ARG A 204 -5.51 4.65 -8.85
CA ARG A 204 -4.83 5.67 -9.67
C ARG A 204 -5.07 7.06 -9.07
N VAL A 205 -4.32 7.43 -8.07
CA VAL A 205 -4.56 8.64 -7.26
C VAL A 205 -3.34 9.55 -7.09
N SER A 206 -2.13 9.06 -7.38
CA SER A 206 -0.91 9.83 -7.14
C SER A 206 -0.63 10.86 -8.23
N GLN A 207 0.36 11.71 -8.01
CA GLN A 207 0.89 12.65 -8.99
C GLN A 207 2.01 12.04 -9.86
N GLY A 208 2.02 10.70 -10.00
CA GLY A 208 2.96 9.91 -10.79
C GLY A 208 3.88 9.02 -9.96
N CYS A 209 4.11 9.31 -8.69
CA CYS A 209 4.85 8.43 -7.78
C CYS A 209 4.10 7.11 -7.49
N ILE A 210 4.82 6.18 -6.89
CA ILE A 210 4.40 4.79 -6.64
C ILE A 210 4.31 4.59 -5.12
#